data_330233a3a819a16e97f1ecc3d5f9d53e
#
_entry.id   330233a3a819a16e97f1ecc3d5f9d53e
#
_cell.length_a   1.000
_cell.length_b   1.000
_cell.length_c   1.000
_cell.angle_alpha   90.00
_cell.angle_beta   90.00
_cell.angle_gamma   90.00
#
_symmetry.space_group_name_H-M   'P 1'
#
loop_
_entity.id
_entity.type
_entity.pdbx_description
1 polymer ?
#
loop_
_entity_poly.entity_id
_entity_poly.type
_entity_poly.pdbx_seq_one_letter_code
_entity_poly.pdbx_strand_id
1 'polypeptide(L)'
;RKESSAASDVYKRQAQAAAMTAIRRDIHAHPETCFEEHRTSELVATLLTEWGIEVHRGLGKTGVVGLIRGRDGGQSGRSLGLRADMDALPMQELNSFAHASKTPGKMHACGHDGHTTMLLAAAQHLARQRDFDGTVVLIFQPAEELGGGAHAMIEDGLFERFPVDAVFGTHNWPGMAVGDIALSSGPVMASTNEFKIVIQGRGCHGAMPHMGIDPVPVACQVVQGFQTIISRNKKPIDSAVLSVTMIHAGEATNVVPDHCEIQGTVRTFRTEVLDLIESRMREVAEHICAAHQASCEFVFARNYPATVNDVEATAFARAALAEVVGADHVIDQEPTMGAEDFSYMLQAKPGAYFFLGNGDGAHRTGGHGAGPCVLHNPSYDFNDDLLPLGASAFVHLVHRWFARPA
;
A
#
# COMPACT_ATOMS: atom_id res chain seq x y z
N ARG A 1 -30.66 25.76 -25.10
CA ARG A 1 -30.91 24.89 -23.89
C ARG A 1 -29.81 23.88 -23.63
N LYS A 2 -29.03 23.41 -24.65
CA LYS A 2 -27.91 22.46 -24.44
C LYS A 2 -26.63 23.14 -23.91
N GLU A 3 -26.36 24.38 -24.29
CA GLU A 3 -25.18 25.11 -23.79
C GLU A 3 -25.30 25.53 -22.32
N SER A 4 -26.53 25.79 -21.82
CA SER A 4 -26.80 26.11 -20.41
C SER A 4 -26.59 24.90 -19.48
N SER A 5 -26.80 23.65 -19.96
CA SER A 5 -26.58 22.43 -19.15
C SER A 5 -25.09 22.12 -19.03
N ALA A 6 -24.31 22.24 -20.12
CA ALA A 6 -22.88 21.98 -20.11
C ALA A 6 -22.11 22.96 -19.19
N ALA A 7 -22.43 24.27 -19.26
CA ALA A 7 -21.85 25.28 -18.38
C ALA A 7 -22.21 25.04 -16.90
N SER A 8 -23.46 24.63 -16.60
CA SER A 8 -23.89 24.26 -15.24
C SER A 8 -23.16 23.01 -14.72
N ASP A 9 -22.91 22.03 -15.59
CA ASP A 9 -22.21 20.81 -15.22
C ASP A 9 -20.71 21.05 -14.99
N VAL A 10 -20.07 21.89 -15.79
CA VAL A 10 -18.67 22.33 -15.57
C VAL A 10 -18.55 23.09 -14.26
N TYR A 11 -19.48 24.01 -13.97
CA TYR A 11 -19.46 24.81 -12.72
C TYR A 11 -19.67 23.90 -11.48
N LYS A 12 -20.55 22.90 -11.55
CA LYS A 12 -20.78 21.93 -10.50
C LYS A 12 -19.55 21.03 -10.28
N ARG A 13 -18.89 20.63 -11.36
CA ARG A 13 -17.65 19.83 -11.28
C ARG A 13 -16.51 20.64 -10.64
N GLN A 14 -16.35 21.91 -11.00
CA GLN A 14 -15.32 22.77 -10.41
C GLN A 14 -15.58 23.05 -8.93
N ALA A 15 -16.82 23.34 -8.53
CA ALA A 15 -17.18 23.55 -7.13
C ALA A 15 -16.97 22.27 -6.28
N GLN A 16 -17.27 21.12 -6.83
CA GLN A 16 -17.04 19.84 -6.18
C GLN A 16 -15.54 19.54 -6.06
N ALA A 17 -14.74 19.81 -7.09
CA ALA A 17 -13.30 19.65 -7.05
C ALA A 17 -12.66 20.53 -5.98
N ALA A 18 -13.06 21.81 -5.87
CA ALA A 18 -12.55 22.70 -4.83
C ALA A 18 -12.89 22.23 -3.40
N ALA A 19 -14.10 21.68 -3.19
CA ALA A 19 -14.49 21.12 -1.91
C ALA A 19 -13.64 19.87 -1.55
N MET A 20 -13.37 19.01 -2.53
CA MET A 20 -12.54 17.82 -2.32
C MET A 20 -11.08 18.19 -2.07
N THR A 21 -10.53 19.16 -2.80
CA THR A 21 -9.20 19.73 -2.52
C THR A 21 -9.11 20.25 -1.08
N ALA A 22 -10.14 20.91 -0.58
CA ALA A 22 -10.15 21.40 0.81
C ALA A 22 -10.11 20.24 1.82
N ILE A 23 -10.87 19.16 1.57
CA ILE A 23 -10.86 17.96 2.42
C ILE A 23 -9.46 17.30 2.40
N ARG A 24 -8.89 17.06 1.20
CA ARG A 24 -7.55 16.45 1.08
C ARG A 24 -6.49 17.26 1.81
N ARG A 25 -6.48 18.57 1.63
CA ARG A 25 -5.52 19.47 2.26
C ARG A 25 -5.72 19.56 3.77
N ASP A 26 -6.94 19.42 4.27
CA ASP A 26 -7.21 19.34 5.70
C ASP A 26 -6.69 18.03 6.31
N ILE A 27 -6.87 16.88 5.63
CA ILE A 27 -6.28 15.61 6.03
C ILE A 27 -4.75 15.70 6.02
N HIS A 28 -4.16 16.23 4.95
CA HIS A 28 -2.71 16.44 4.82
C HIS A 28 -2.13 17.27 5.97
N ALA A 29 -2.81 18.33 6.35
CA ALA A 29 -2.37 19.21 7.45
C ALA A 29 -2.44 18.55 8.84
N HIS A 30 -3.15 17.44 9.00
CA HIS A 30 -3.35 16.75 10.27
C HIS A 30 -3.06 15.25 10.13
N PRO A 31 -1.83 14.87 9.75
CA PRO A 31 -1.47 13.49 9.51
C PRO A 31 -1.49 12.66 10.79
N GLU A 32 -2.06 11.48 10.69
CA GLU A 32 -2.13 10.49 11.75
C GLU A 32 -1.53 9.18 11.25
N THR A 33 -0.77 8.49 12.09
CA THR A 33 -0.01 7.29 11.71
C THR A 33 -0.73 6.03 12.15
N CYS A 34 -0.30 4.92 11.64
CA CYS A 34 -0.68 3.54 11.91
C CYS A 34 -1.55 3.33 13.16
N PHE A 35 -2.82 3.00 12.98
CA PHE A 35 -3.85 2.76 14.00
C PHE A 35 -4.14 3.94 14.95
N GLU A 36 -3.69 5.14 14.63
CA GLU A 36 -3.98 6.38 15.36
C GLU A 36 -4.78 7.39 14.51
N GLU A 37 -5.40 6.95 13.39
CA GLU A 37 -6.15 7.77 12.43
C GLU A 37 -7.53 8.18 12.98
N HIS A 38 -7.59 8.62 14.23
CA HIS A 38 -8.85 8.93 14.92
C HIS A 38 -9.60 10.10 14.32
N ARG A 39 -8.89 11.19 13.99
CA ARG A 39 -9.47 12.38 13.38
C ARG A 39 -9.90 12.12 11.95
N THR A 40 -9.05 11.45 11.17
CA THR A 40 -9.34 11.09 9.78
C THR A 40 -10.53 10.14 9.70
N SER A 41 -10.58 9.12 10.55
CA SER A 41 -11.71 8.20 10.70
C SER A 41 -13.00 8.92 11.07
N GLU A 42 -12.95 9.88 12.01
CA GLU A 42 -14.11 10.70 12.41
C GLU A 42 -14.60 11.58 11.27
N LEU A 43 -13.69 12.23 10.53
CA LEU A 43 -14.01 13.04 9.37
C LEU A 43 -14.73 12.21 8.30
N VAL A 44 -14.16 11.05 7.94
CA VAL A 44 -14.74 10.12 6.97
C VAL A 44 -16.14 9.68 7.42
N ALA A 45 -16.29 9.20 8.65
CA ALA A 45 -17.56 8.73 9.18
C ALA A 45 -18.63 9.83 9.20
N THR A 46 -18.25 11.05 9.58
CA THR A 46 -19.14 12.22 9.60
C THR A 46 -19.64 12.56 8.21
N LEU A 47 -18.74 12.69 7.22
CA LEU A 47 -19.11 13.01 5.85
C LEU A 47 -20.01 11.93 5.23
N LEU A 48 -19.69 10.66 5.43
CA LEU A 48 -20.52 9.57 4.93
C LEU A 48 -21.93 9.61 5.56
N THR A 49 -22.02 9.87 6.86
CA THR A 49 -23.31 9.98 7.58
C THR A 49 -24.12 11.18 7.07
N GLU A 50 -23.50 12.34 6.86
CA GLU A 50 -24.16 13.53 6.30
C GLU A 50 -24.72 13.29 4.89
N TRP A 51 -24.09 12.41 4.13
CA TRP A 51 -24.57 12.02 2.78
C TRP A 51 -25.60 10.88 2.79
N GLY A 52 -26.04 10.44 3.99
CA GLY A 52 -27.04 9.38 4.15
C GLY A 52 -26.52 7.99 3.79
N ILE A 53 -25.24 7.75 4.00
CA ILE A 53 -24.59 6.45 3.85
C ILE A 53 -24.59 5.75 5.21
N GLU A 54 -24.92 4.46 5.23
CA GLU A 54 -24.81 3.63 6.42
C GLU A 54 -23.35 3.43 6.79
N VAL A 55 -22.95 3.72 8.04
CA VAL A 55 -21.54 3.74 8.49
C VAL A 55 -21.31 2.74 9.60
N HIS A 56 -20.23 1.98 9.49
CA HIS A 56 -19.70 1.08 10.53
C HIS A 56 -18.25 1.45 10.82
N ARG A 57 -17.87 1.44 12.09
CA ARG A 57 -16.57 1.91 12.57
C ARG A 57 -15.88 0.84 13.40
N GLY A 58 -14.57 0.99 13.55
CA GLY A 58 -13.77 0.24 14.52
C GLY A 58 -13.20 -1.08 13.99
N LEU A 59 -13.37 -1.42 12.69
CA LEU A 59 -12.63 -2.53 12.08
C LEU A 59 -11.17 -2.14 11.93
N GLY A 60 -10.24 -2.99 12.34
CA GLY A 60 -8.84 -2.61 12.38
C GLY A 60 -8.62 -1.35 13.24
N LYS A 61 -9.33 -1.21 14.36
CA LYS A 61 -9.32 -0.09 15.30
C LYS A 61 -9.94 1.21 14.78
N THR A 62 -9.35 1.83 13.75
CA THR A 62 -9.76 3.14 13.22
C THR A 62 -10.44 3.08 11.85
N GLY A 63 -10.55 1.88 11.26
CA GLY A 63 -11.18 1.70 9.96
C GLY A 63 -12.67 2.04 9.93
N VAL A 64 -13.12 2.53 8.77
CA VAL A 64 -14.51 2.91 8.52
C VAL A 64 -15.03 2.16 7.29
N VAL A 65 -16.23 1.59 7.41
CA VAL A 65 -16.95 0.96 6.30
C VAL A 65 -18.25 1.70 6.04
N GLY A 66 -18.46 2.14 4.80
CA GLY A 66 -19.70 2.75 4.34
C GLY A 66 -20.48 1.81 3.41
N LEU A 67 -21.81 1.74 3.54
CA LEU A 67 -22.66 0.93 2.65
C LEU A 67 -23.59 1.83 1.84
N ILE A 68 -23.49 1.75 0.51
CA ILE A 68 -24.44 2.39 -0.39
C ILE A 68 -25.25 1.31 -1.08
N ARG A 69 -26.54 1.20 -0.72
CA ARG A 69 -27.49 0.35 -1.45
C ARG A 69 -28.05 1.14 -2.62
N GLY A 70 -28.02 0.53 -3.80
CA GLY A 70 -28.55 1.09 -5.03
C GLY A 70 -30.10 1.16 -5.06
N ARG A 71 -30.69 1.16 -6.26
CA ARG A 71 -32.14 1.21 -6.45
C ARG A 71 -32.82 0.13 -5.65
N ASP A 72 -34.00 0.43 -5.12
CA ASP A 72 -34.85 -0.52 -4.40
C ASP A 72 -34.16 -1.33 -3.30
N GLY A 73 -33.06 -0.74 -2.73
CA GLY A 73 -32.29 -1.36 -1.67
C GLY A 73 -31.25 -2.36 -2.13
N GLY A 74 -30.93 -2.42 -3.45
CA GLY A 74 -29.89 -3.31 -4.00
C GLY A 74 -30.33 -4.77 -4.03
N GLN A 75 -31.39 -5.08 -4.78
CA GLN A 75 -32.03 -6.40 -4.78
C GLN A 75 -31.30 -7.49 -5.57
N SER A 76 -30.33 -7.13 -6.43
CA SER A 76 -29.55 -8.11 -7.19
C SER A 76 -28.71 -9.07 -6.32
N GLY A 77 -28.50 -8.73 -5.06
CA GLY A 77 -27.59 -9.45 -4.17
C GLY A 77 -26.10 -9.28 -4.50
N ARG A 78 -25.77 -8.51 -5.56
CA ARG A 78 -24.39 -8.25 -6.00
C ARG A 78 -23.75 -7.15 -5.18
N SER A 79 -22.45 -7.24 -5.01
CA SER A 79 -21.71 -6.28 -4.19
C SER A 79 -20.31 -5.97 -4.75
N LEU A 80 -19.83 -4.77 -4.49
CA LEU A 80 -18.53 -4.29 -4.94
C LEU A 80 -17.83 -3.53 -3.81
N GLY A 81 -16.61 -3.94 -3.46
CA GLY A 81 -15.75 -3.25 -2.53
C GLY A 81 -14.86 -2.21 -3.23
N LEU A 82 -14.78 -1.03 -2.65
CA LEU A 82 -13.83 0.03 -3.04
C LEU A 82 -13.01 0.42 -1.82
N ARG A 83 -11.68 0.44 -1.95
CA ARG A 83 -10.75 0.71 -0.83
C ARG A 83 -9.93 1.96 -1.04
N ALA A 84 -9.76 2.72 0.02
CA ALA A 84 -8.72 3.72 0.20
C ALA A 84 -8.07 3.56 1.57
N ASP A 85 -6.77 3.80 1.63
CA ASP A 85 -5.99 3.90 2.86
C ASP A 85 -6.10 5.28 3.49
N MET A 86 -5.80 5.41 4.80
CA MET A 86 -6.00 6.68 5.55
C MET A 86 -4.75 7.15 6.30
N ASP A 87 -3.78 6.30 6.53
CA ASP A 87 -2.66 6.59 7.41
C ASP A 87 -1.56 7.43 6.76
N ALA A 88 -0.75 8.06 7.61
CA ALA A 88 0.41 8.85 7.25
C ALA A 88 1.70 8.19 7.75
N LEU A 89 2.84 8.74 7.33
CA LEU A 89 4.17 8.28 7.67
C LEU A 89 4.78 9.03 8.87
N PRO A 90 5.57 8.35 9.72
CA PRO A 90 6.34 8.97 10.80
C PRO A 90 7.61 9.66 10.25
N MET A 91 7.44 10.75 9.51
CA MET A 91 8.53 11.50 8.91
C MET A 91 8.27 13.01 8.92
N GLN A 92 9.35 13.79 9.01
CA GLN A 92 9.25 15.24 9.03
C GLN A 92 9.03 15.82 7.63
N GLU A 93 7.95 16.55 7.42
CA GLU A 93 7.71 17.30 6.19
C GLU A 93 8.64 18.50 6.08
N LEU A 94 9.13 18.76 4.85
CA LEU A 94 9.99 19.92 4.51
C LEU A 94 9.27 20.96 3.64
N ASN A 95 8.00 20.75 3.35
CA ASN A 95 7.17 21.75 2.65
C ASN A 95 6.73 22.85 3.60
N SER A 96 6.41 24.03 3.03
CA SER A 96 5.94 25.21 3.76
C SER A 96 4.68 25.85 3.13
N PHE A 97 4.00 25.12 2.25
CA PHE A 97 2.71 25.57 1.69
C PHE A 97 1.62 25.59 2.78
N ALA A 98 0.49 26.23 2.50
CA ALA A 98 -0.56 26.50 3.50
C ALA A 98 -1.15 25.22 4.15
N HIS A 99 -1.12 24.10 3.45
CA HIS A 99 -1.64 22.80 3.94
C HIS A 99 -0.54 21.84 4.41
N ALA A 100 0.70 22.30 4.60
CA ALA A 100 1.76 21.47 5.16
C ALA A 100 1.37 20.92 6.55
N SER A 101 1.94 19.78 6.90
CA SER A 101 1.67 19.11 8.18
C SER A 101 1.81 20.05 9.37
N LYS A 102 0.82 20.06 10.25
CA LYS A 102 0.85 20.75 11.54
C LYS A 102 1.33 19.86 12.68
N THR A 103 1.63 18.60 12.39
CA THR A 103 2.07 17.61 13.36
C THR A 103 3.55 17.30 13.12
N PRO A 104 4.48 17.83 13.95
CA PRO A 104 5.89 17.55 13.77
C PRO A 104 6.19 16.06 13.74
N GLY A 105 7.03 15.63 12.78
CA GLY A 105 7.43 14.24 12.63
C GLY A 105 6.38 13.31 11.99
N LYS A 106 5.26 13.87 11.47
CA LYS A 106 4.26 13.11 10.70
C LYS A 106 3.93 13.81 9.39
N MET A 107 3.75 13.07 8.30
CA MET A 107 3.46 13.60 6.96
C MET A 107 2.69 12.59 6.11
N HIS A 108 1.71 13.03 5.34
CA HIS A 108 1.16 12.26 4.22
C HIS A 108 2.13 12.30 3.02
N ALA A 109 3.14 11.43 3.03
CA ALA A 109 4.15 11.36 1.98
C ALA A 109 3.93 10.20 0.99
N CYS A 110 2.81 9.48 1.11
CA CYS A 110 2.40 8.41 0.19
C CYS A 110 1.13 8.77 -0.63
N GLY A 111 0.36 9.77 -0.19
CA GLY A 111 -0.82 10.24 -0.91
C GLY A 111 -2.14 9.67 -0.42
N HIS A 112 -2.17 9.04 0.76
CA HIS A 112 -3.38 8.44 1.33
C HIS A 112 -4.46 9.49 1.68
N ASP A 113 -4.07 10.72 1.93
CA ASP A 113 -4.98 11.88 1.99
C ASP A 113 -5.76 12.09 0.68
N GLY A 114 -5.09 11.91 -0.46
CA GLY A 114 -5.69 11.92 -1.79
C GLY A 114 -6.57 10.70 -2.04
N HIS A 115 -6.10 9.48 -1.70
CA HIS A 115 -6.86 8.24 -1.89
C HIS A 115 -8.17 8.27 -1.09
N THR A 116 -8.10 8.60 0.20
CA THR A 116 -9.28 8.81 1.05
C THR A 116 -10.25 9.81 0.43
N THR A 117 -9.74 10.94 -0.06
CA THR A 117 -10.58 12.00 -0.66
C THR A 117 -11.21 11.56 -1.99
N MET A 118 -10.49 10.83 -2.84
CA MET A 118 -11.05 10.28 -4.09
C MET A 118 -12.22 9.33 -3.80
N LEU A 119 -12.09 8.45 -2.81
CA LEU A 119 -13.16 7.55 -2.41
C LEU A 119 -14.34 8.29 -1.76
N LEU A 120 -14.10 9.33 -0.95
CA LEU A 120 -15.14 10.21 -0.42
C LEU A 120 -15.91 10.93 -1.55
N ALA A 121 -15.21 11.42 -2.58
CA ALA A 121 -15.84 12.07 -3.73
C ALA A 121 -16.72 11.10 -4.51
N ALA A 122 -16.26 9.87 -4.74
CA ALA A 122 -17.05 8.82 -5.36
C ALA A 122 -18.27 8.45 -4.50
N ALA A 123 -18.09 8.32 -3.19
CA ALA A 123 -19.16 8.03 -2.24
C ALA A 123 -20.27 9.07 -2.26
N GLN A 124 -19.91 10.37 -2.25
CA GLN A 124 -20.88 11.47 -2.33
C GLN A 124 -21.70 11.41 -3.63
N HIS A 125 -21.04 11.15 -4.77
CA HIS A 125 -21.70 11.01 -6.06
C HIS A 125 -22.67 9.84 -6.09
N LEU A 126 -22.22 8.66 -5.69
CA LEU A 126 -23.00 7.43 -5.70
C LEU A 126 -24.18 7.49 -4.72
N ALA A 127 -24.02 8.12 -3.54
CA ALA A 127 -25.10 8.29 -2.58
C ALA A 127 -26.23 9.19 -3.10
N ARG A 128 -25.90 10.20 -3.92
CA ARG A 128 -26.89 11.10 -4.54
C ARG A 128 -27.67 10.44 -5.67
N GLN A 129 -27.04 9.62 -6.48
CA GLN A 129 -27.65 9.06 -7.69
C GLN A 129 -28.24 7.67 -7.47
N ARG A 130 -27.56 6.80 -6.75
CA ARG A 130 -27.92 5.39 -6.46
C ARG A 130 -28.43 4.62 -7.70
N ASP A 131 -27.92 4.99 -8.89
CA ASP A 131 -28.40 4.47 -10.18
C ASP A 131 -27.71 3.17 -10.57
N PHE A 132 -27.75 2.19 -9.67
CA PHE A 132 -27.24 0.84 -9.85
C PHE A 132 -28.07 -0.14 -9.02
N ASP A 133 -27.98 -1.45 -9.32
CA ASP A 133 -28.67 -2.50 -8.56
C ASP A 133 -27.65 -3.40 -7.85
N GLY A 134 -27.52 -3.23 -6.54
CA GLY A 134 -26.60 -3.93 -5.68
C GLY A 134 -26.10 -3.08 -4.52
N THR A 135 -25.00 -3.49 -3.89
CA THR A 135 -24.39 -2.81 -2.74
C THR A 135 -22.95 -2.43 -3.03
N VAL A 136 -22.60 -1.16 -2.83
CA VAL A 136 -21.21 -0.69 -2.80
C VAL A 136 -20.73 -0.66 -1.36
N VAL A 137 -19.63 -1.34 -1.08
CA VAL A 137 -18.93 -1.35 0.20
C VAL A 137 -17.72 -0.44 0.10
N LEU A 138 -17.76 0.70 0.77
CA LEU A 138 -16.66 1.65 0.85
C LEU A 138 -15.78 1.26 2.03
N ILE A 139 -14.51 1.02 1.78
CA ILE A 139 -13.55 0.56 2.79
C ILE A 139 -12.47 1.63 2.96
N PHE A 140 -12.54 2.36 4.07
CA PHE A 140 -11.51 3.30 4.48
C PHE A 140 -10.60 2.60 5.48
N GLN A 141 -9.42 2.22 5.01
CA GLN A 141 -8.53 1.32 5.71
C GLN A 141 -7.45 2.10 6.47
N PRO A 142 -7.17 1.76 7.74
CA PRO A 142 -6.05 2.30 8.51
C PRO A 142 -4.75 1.55 8.21
N ALA A 143 -3.62 2.08 8.67
CA ALA A 143 -2.37 1.39 8.94
C ALA A 143 -1.80 0.56 7.78
N GLU A 144 -1.83 1.10 6.56
CA GLU A 144 -1.21 0.45 5.39
C GLU A 144 0.31 0.40 5.53
N GLU A 145 0.94 1.51 5.93
CA GLU A 145 2.39 1.71 5.89
C GLU A 145 3.18 0.80 6.86
N LEU A 146 2.65 0.51 8.03
CA LEU A 146 3.41 -0.19 9.09
C LEU A 146 2.60 -1.21 9.90
N GLY A 147 1.30 -1.32 9.72
CA GLY A 147 0.44 -2.03 10.66
C GLY A 147 -0.34 -3.22 10.11
N GLY A 148 -0.42 -3.37 8.79
CA GLY A 148 -1.25 -4.41 8.18
C GLY A 148 -2.74 -4.19 8.46
N GLY A 149 -3.21 -2.96 8.29
CA GLY A 149 -4.60 -2.58 8.58
C GLY A 149 -5.62 -3.35 7.74
N ALA A 150 -5.28 -3.72 6.49
CA ALA A 150 -6.12 -4.59 5.69
C ALA A 150 -6.32 -5.96 6.36
N HIS A 151 -5.23 -6.57 6.85
CA HIS A 151 -5.30 -7.84 7.58
C HIS A 151 -6.12 -7.70 8.87
N ALA A 152 -5.87 -6.64 9.65
CA ALA A 152 -6.61 -6.38 10.87
C ALA A 152 -8.13 -6.19 10.63
N MET A 153 -8.51 -5.47 9.56
CA MET A 153 -9.92 -5.34 9.19
C MET A 153 -10.54 -6.68 8.77
N ILE A 154 -9.80 -7.53 8.07
CA ILE A 154 -10.26 -8.88 7.68
C ILE A 154 -10.43 -9.76 8.93
N GLU A 155 -9.48 -9.75 9.86
CA GLU A 155 -9.60 -10.49 11.13
C GLU A 155 -10.79 -10.01 11.99
N ASP A 156 -11.14 -8.73 11.92
CA ASP A 156 -12.35 -8.16 12.55
C ASP A 156 -13.65 -8.48 11.80
N GLY A 157 -13.59 -9.31 10.76
CA GLY A 157 -14.74 -9.81 10.02
C GLY A 157 -15.21 -8.89 8.89
N LEU A 158 -14.31 -8.17 8.21
CA LEU A 158 -14.66 -7.25 7.12
C LEU A 158 -15.56 -7.91 6.07
N PHE A 159 -15.14 -9.03 5.49
CA PHE A 159 -15.87 -9.67 4.39
C PHE A 159 -16.94 -10.65 4.85
N GLU A 160 -16.98 -11.04 6.11
CA GLU A 160 -18.09 -11.77 6.74
C GLU A 160 -19.29 -10.85 7.02
N ARG A 161 -19.01 -9.63 7.50
CA ARG A 161 -20.01 -8.62 7.84
C ARG A 161 -20.48 -7.83 6.62
N PHE A 162 -19.56 -7.58 5.69
CA PHE A 162 -19.77 -6.78 4.47
C PHE A 162 -19.29 -7.56 3.24
N PRO A 163 -20.03 -8.60 2.83
CA PRO A 163 -19.61 -9.45 1.72
C PRO A 163 -19.50 -8.65 0.42
N VAL A 164 -18.44 -8.92 -0.34
CA VAL A 164 -18.21 -8.35 -1.67
C VAL A 164 -17.88 -9.45 -2.68
N ASP A 165 -18.31 -9.27 -3.94
CA ASP A 165 -17.97 -10.18 -5.03
C ASP A 165 -16.59 -9.88 -5.62
N ALA A 166 -16.19 -8.61 -5.56
CA ALA A 166 -14.85 -8.16 -5.95
C ALA A 166 -14.46 -6.90 -5.15
N VAL A 167 -13.14 -6.61 -5.08
CA VAL A 167 -12.61 -5.43 -4.41
C VAL A 167 -11.60 -4.70 -5.30
N PHE A 168 -11.65 -3.36 -5.32
CA PHE A 168 -10.75 -2.51 -6.09
C PHE A 168 -10.13 -1.43 -5.21
N GLY A 169 -8.84 -1.19 -5.42
CA GLY A 169 -8.08 -0.11 -4.79
C GLY A 169 -7.20 0.60 -5.80
N THR A 170 -6.70 1.77 -5.45
CA THR A 170 -5.81 2.56 -6.30
C THR A 170 -4.74 3.27 -5.52
N HIS A 171 -3.62 3.55 -6.16
CA HIS A 171 -2.53 4.38 -5.64
C HIS A 171 -2.14 5.45 -6.64
N ASN A 172 -1.82 6.64 -6.18
CA ASN A 172 -1.17 7.66 -7.00
C ASN A 172 0.28 7.27 -7.30
N TRP A 173 0.75 7.58 -8.51
CA TRP A 173 2.08 7.18 -8.92
C TRP A 173 2.89 8.35 -9.50
N PRO A 174 3.80 8.96 -8.72
CA PRO A 174 4.71 10.00 -9.22
C PRO A 174 5.60 9.49 -10.35
N GLY A 175 5.82 10.36 -11.35
CA GLY A 175 6.58 10.03 -12.56
C GLY A 175 5.73 9.48 -13.70
N MET A 176 4.50 9.02 -13.45
CA MET A 176 3.52 8.69 -14.48
C MET A 176 2.68 9.93 -14.81
N ALA A 177 2.37 10.13 -16.10
CA ALA A 177 1.64 11.33 -16.55
C ALA A 177 0.23 11.40 -15.94
N VAL A 178 -0.21 12.61 -15.61
CA VAL A 178 -1.60 12.87 -15.18
C VAL A 178 -2.55 12.50 -16.32
N GLY A 179 -3.56 11.70 -16.01
CA GLY A 179 -4.50 11.17 -17.01
C GLY A 179 -4.19 9.74 -17.44
N ASP A 180 -3.00 9.23 -17.17
CA ASP A 180 -2.70 7.82 -17.37
C ASP A 180 -3.10 6.98 -16.16
N ILE A 181 -3.61 5.78 -16.44
CA ILE A 181 -3.94 4.76 -15.44
C ILE A 181 -3.15 3.50 -15.79
N ALA A 182 -2.32 3.01 -14.86
CA ALA A 182 -1.56 1.80 -15.10
C ALA A 182 -2.19 0.61 -14.39
N LEU A 183 -2.34 -0.52 -15.10
CA LEU A 183 -3.01 -1.72 -14.61
C LEU A 183 -2.54 -2.96 -15.37
N SER A 184 -2.08 -3.97 -14.65
CA SER A 184 -1.71 -5.28 -15.20
C SER A 184 -2.30 -6.40 -14.37
N SER A 185 -2.56 -7.57 -14.97
CA SER A 185 -2.96 -8.79 -14.28
C SER A 185 -1.75 -9.51 -13.68
N GLY A 186 -1.99 -10.30 -12.65
CA GLY A 186 -0.92 -10.99 -11.93
C GLY A 186 -0.21 -10.08 -10.91
N PRO A 187 1.02 -10.38 -10.51
CA PRO A 187 1.71 -9.64 -9.47
C PRO A 187 2.11 -8.24 -9.94
N VAL A 188 1.72 -7.21 -9.18
CA VAL A 188 2.01 -5.80 -9.45
C VAL A 188 2.89 -5.16 -8.38
N MET A 189 2.83 -5.65 -7.12
CA MET A 189 3.72 -5.23 -6.04
C MET A 189 4.24 -6.45 -5.27
N ALA A 190 5.49 -6.37 -4.79
CA ALA A 190 6.15 -7.50 -4.14
C ALA A 190 5.65 -7.72 -2.70
N SER A 191 5.87 -8.94 -2.21
CA SER A 191 5.78 -9.23 -0.78
C SER A 191 6.84 -8.49 0.02
N THR A 192 6.57 -8.18 1.28
CA THR A 192 7.58 -7.67 2.21
C THR A 192 7.79 -8.63 3.36
N ASN A 193 9.06 -8.97 3.58
CA ASN A 193 9.46 -9.93 4.60
C ASN A 193 10.77 -9.45 5.23
N GLU A 194 10.96 -9.74 6.50
CA GLU A 194 12.14 -9.38 7.26
C GLU A 194 12.76 -10.61 7.90
N PHE A 195 14.06 -10.58 8.07
CA PHE A 195 14.75 -11.64 8.81
C PHE A 195 15.73 -11.06 9.80
N LYS A 196 15.92 -11.84 10.88
CA LYS A 196 16.92 -11.60 11.90
C LYS A 196 17.63 -12.91 12.22
N ILE A 197 18.96 -12.85 12.26
CA ILE A 197 19.82 -13.99 12.60
C ILE A 197 20.75 -13.54 13.71
N VAL A 198 20.77 -14.27 14.81
CA VAL A 198 21.75 -14.07 15.88
C VAL A 198 22.70 -15.26 15.87
N ILE A 199 23.93 -15.03 15.44
CA ILE A 199 25.00 -16.02 15.45
C ILE A 199 25.64 -16.00 16.82
N GLN A 200 25.59 -17.13 17.52
CA GLN A 200 26.19 -17.32 18.84
C GLN A 200 27.57 -17.98 18.70
N GLY A 201 28.57 -17.24 19.04
CA GLY A 201 29.95 -17.70 19.16
C GLY A 201 30.37 -17.85 20.61
N ARG A 202 31.63 -17.56 20.88
CA ARG A 202 32.22 -17.49 22.23
C ARG A 202 33.31 -16.45 22.25
N GLY A 203 33.12 -15.35 23.00
CA GLY A 203 34.05 -14.26 23.13
C GLY A 203 35.38 -14.67 23.73
N CYS A 204 36.42 -13.93 23.37
CA CYS A 204 37.77 -14.13 23.92
C CYS A 204 38.63 -12.91 23.69
N HIS A 205 39.87 -12.96 24.17
CA HIS A 205 40.87 -11.92 23.90
C HIS A 205 41.19 -11.89 22.40
N GLY A 206 41.15 -10.73 21.75
CA GLY A 206 41.37 -10.57 20.31
C GLY A 206 42.70 -11.11 19.79
N ALA A 207 43.75 -11.13 20.64
CA ALA A 207 45.05 -11.73 20.32
C ALA A 207 45.14 -13.25 20.61
N MET A 208 44.09 -13.85 21.16
CA MET A 208 44.02 -15.30 21.51
C MET A 208 42.75 -15.97 20.90
N PRO A 209 42.54 -15.89 19.56
CA PRO A 209 41.28 -16.35 18.91
C PRO A 209 41.04 -17.85 19.07
N HIS A 210 42.07 -18.66 19.34
CA HIS A 210 41.95 -20.08 19.60
C HIS A 210 41.22 -20.43 20.90
N MET A 211 40.97 -19.45 21.77
CA MET A 211 40.23 -19.64 23.03
C MET A 211 38.73 -19.38 22.87
N GLY A 212 38.29 -18.85 21.72
CA GLY A 212 36.93 -18.49 21.42
C GLY A 212 36.35 -19.16 20.18
N ILE A 213 35.20 -18.69 19.78
CA ILE A 213 34.54 -18.96 18.49
C ILE A 213 34.09 -17.59 17.98
N ASP A 214 34.79 -17.07 16.98
CA ASP A 214 34.54 -15.72 16.47
C ASP A 214 33.31 -15.69 15.56
N PRO A 215 32.19 -15.03 15.93
CA PRO A 215 30.99 -14.97 15.12
C PRO A 215 31.10 -14.03 13.91
N VAL A 216 32.08 -13.11 13.89
CA VAL A 216 32.22 -12.12 12.81
C VAL A 216 32.59 -12.75 11.47
N PRO A 217 33.65 -13.60 11.36
CA PRO A 217 33.93 -14.32 10.12
C PRO A 217 32.81 -15.26 9.69
N VAL A 218 32.08 -15.85 10.65
CA VAL A 218 30.92 -16.72 10.38
C VAL A 218 29.81 -15.88 9.74
N ALA A 219 29.49 -14.71 10.28
CA ALA A 219 28.52 -13.79 9.72
C ALA A 219 28.85 -13.38 8.28
N CYS A 220 30.11 -13.06 8.00
CA CYS A 220 30.57 -12.73 6.64
C CYS A 220 30.32 -13.89 5.65
N GLN A 221 30.53 -15.14 6.05
CA GLN A 221 30.27 -16.30 5.21
C GLN A 221 28.77 -16.54 5.01
N VAL A 222 27.94 -16.34 6.03
CA VAL A 222 26.48 -16.44 5.92
C VAL A 222 25.96 -15.41 4.91
N VAL A 223 26.41 -14.14 5.00
CA VAL A 223 26.03 -13.07 4.05
C VAL A 223 26.41 -13.42 2.61
N GLN A 224 27.63 -13.95 2.41
CA GLN A 224 28.08 -14.41 1.09
C GLN A 224 27.27 -15.62 0.59
N GLY A 225 26.98 -16.56 1.48
CA GLY A 225 26.17 -17.74 1.18
C GLY A 225 24.76 -17.36 0.69
N PHE A 226 24.15 -16.37 1.29
CA PHE A 226 22.82 -15.88 0.89
C PHE A 226 22.77 -15.36 -0.54
N GLN A 227 23.86 -14.79 -1.08
CA GLN A 227 23.91 -14.34 -2.46
C GLN A 227 23.74 -15.52 -3.44
N THR A 228 24.14 -16.71 -3.06
CA THR A 228 23.99 -17.92 -3.89
C THR A 228 22.54 -18.38 -3.99
N ILE A 229 21.69 -18.06 -3.02
CA ILE A 229 20.26 -18.38 -3.05
C ILE A 229 19.61 -17.67 -4.24
N ILE A 230 19.84 -16.38 -4.38
CA ILE A 230 19.28 -15.58 -5.47
C ILE A 230 19.87 -15.99 -6.81
N SER A 231 21.17 -16.26 -6.88
CA SER A 231 21.85 -16.52 -8.16
C SER A 231 21.84 -17.98 -8.59
N ARG A 232 21.59 -18.95 -7.68
CA ARG A 232 21.76 -20.41 -7.95
C ARG A 232 20.59 -21.29 -7.55
N ASN A 233 19.69 -20.85 -6.65
CA ASN A 233 18.61 -21.72 -6.18
C ASN A 233 17.25 -21.39 -6.80
N LYS A 234 16.88 -20.11 -6.94
CA LYS A 234 15.64 -19.73 -7.62
C LYS A 234 15.76 -19.87 -9.14
N LYS A 235 14.63 -20.02 -9.84
CA LYS A 235 14.62 -19.98 -11.30
C LYS A 235 15.10 -18.61 -11.81
N PRO A 236 15.91 -18.56 -12.88
CA PRO A 236 16.43 -17.29 -13.42
C PRO A 236 15.35 -16.27 -13.81
N ILE A 237 14.16 -16.74 -14.22
CA ILE A 237 13.02 -15.90 -14.64
C ILE A 237 12.20 -15.37 -13.45
N ASP A 238 12.35 -15.89 -12.24
CA ASP A 238 11.67 -15.39 -11.07
C ASP A 238 12.40 -14.14 -10.54
N SER A 239 11.65 -13.09 -10.22
CA SER A 239 12.21 -11.91 -9.57
C SER A 239 12.22 -12.07 -8.06
N ALA A 240 13.32 -11.70 -7.42
CA ALA A 240 13.43 -11.66 -5.96
C ALA A 240 14.56 -10.72 -5.54
N VAL A 241 14.39 -10.09 -4.38
CA VAL A 241 15.42 -9.32 -3.66
C VAL A 241 15.68 -10.00 -2.33
N LEU A 242 16.95 -10.19 -1.98
CA LEU A 242 17.43 -10.54 -0.65
C LEU A 242 18.55 -9.54 -0.31
N SER A 243 18.29 -8.68 0.67
CA SER A 243 19.26 -7.67 1.10
C SER A 243 19.57 -7.84 2.58
N VAL A 244 20.84 -8.01 2.90
CA VAL A 244 21.34 -7.83 4.27
C VAL A 244 21.59 -6.34 4.46
N THR A 245 20.90 -5.72 5.40
CA THR A 245 20.94 -4.28 5.61
C THR A 245 21.60 -3.86 6.92
N MET A 246 21.70 -4.78 7.87
CA MET A 246 22.35 -4.53 9.17
C MET A 246 23.23 -5.71 9.59
N ILE A 247 24.41 -5.41 10.12
CA ILE A 247 25.31 -6.35 10.79
C ILE A 247 25.84 -5.63 12.03
N HIS A 248 25.63 -6.23 13.20
CA HIS A 248 26.07 -5.67 14.47
C HIS A 248 26.90 -6.69 15.25
N ALA A 249 28.15 -6.34 15.59
CA ALA A 249 29.04 -7.18 16.38
C ALA A 249 30.15 -6.35 17.03
N GLY A 250 30.48 -6.68 18.27
CA GLY A 250 31.65 -6.17 18.99
C GLY A 250 31.57 -4.68 19.40
N GLU A 251 32.28 -4.36 20.49
CA GLU A 251 32.34 -2.99 21.03
C GLU A 251 33.79 -2.52 21.30
N ALA A 252 34.76 -3.45 21.24
CA ALA A 252 36.16 -3.14 21.52
C ALA A 252 37.12 -3.88 20.57
N THR A 253 38.17 -3.21 20.14
CA THR A 253 39.13 -3.71 19.14
C THR A 253 39.94 -4.92 19.58
N ASN A 254 40.06 -5.15 20.88
CA ASN A 254 40.85 -6.23 21.47
C ASN A 254 40.01 -7.36 22.06
N VAL A 255 38.66 -7.40 21.77
CA VAL A 255 37.73 -8.40 22.25
C VAL A 255 37.00 -9.04 21.06
N VAL A 256 37.06 -10.37 20.96
CA VAL A 256 36.17 -11.14 20.08
C VAL A 256 34.78 -11.17 20.74
N PRO A 257 33.69 -10.77 20.08
CA PRO A 257 32.35 -10.75 20.67
C PRO A 257 31.78 -12.15 20.87
N ASP A 258 30.79 -12.28 21.77
CA ASP A 258 30.05 -13.52 21.97
C ASP A 258 29.03 -13.79 20.86
N HIS A 259 28.53 -12.76 20.20
CA HIS A 259 27.50 -12.88 19.16
C HIS A 259 27.67 -11.85 18.04
N CYS A 260 27.05 -12.14 16.91
CA CYS A 260 26.85 -11.24 15.78
C CYS A 260 25.40 -11.31 15.30
N GLU A 261 24.80 -10.15 15.14
CA GLU A 261 23.43 -10.02 14.64
C GLU A 261 23.44 -9.58 13.17
N ILE A 262 22.64 -10.26 12.34
CA ILE A 262 22.41 -9.94 10.93
C ILE A 262 20.90 -9.70 10.74
N GLN A 263 20.54 -8.61 10.07
CA GLN A 263 19.13 -8.34 9.69
C GLN A 263 19.05 -7.90 8.24
N GLY A 264 17.84 -8.07 7.66
CA GLY A 264 17.60 -7.64 6.29
C GLY A 264 16.17 -7.90 5.83
N THR A 265 15.98 -7.75 4.53
CA THR A 265 14.66 -7.88 3.91
C THR A 265 14.68 -8.83 2.71
N VAL A 266 13.53 -9.47 2.48
CA VAL A 266 13.26 -10.30 1.29
C VAL A 266 12.01 -9.80 0.59
N ARG A 267 12.07 -9.67 -0.75
CA ARG A 267 10.95 -9.30 -1.61
C ARG A 267 10.76 -10.36 -2.69
N THR A 268 9.53 -10.77 -2.92
CA THR A 268 9.18 -11.73 -4.00
C THR A 268 7.80 -11.42 -4.55
N PHE A 269 7.52 -11.92 -5.77
CA PHE A 269 6.18 -11.86 -6.36
C PHE A 269 5.40 -13.17 -6.22
N ARG A 270 6.05 -14.25 -5.75
CA ARG A 270 5.46 -15.60 -5.68
C ARG A 270 5.79 -16.25 -4.34
N THR A 271 4.77 -16.87 -3.74
CA THR A 271 4.90 -17.55 -2.45
C THR A 271 5.90 -18.70 -2.52
N GLU A 272 5.93 -19.48 -3.62
CA GLU A 272 6.86 -20.61 -3.75
C GLU A 272 8.33 -20.16 -3.83
N VAL A 273 8.58 -18.94 -4.35
CA VAL A 273 9.91 -18.35 -4.37
C VAL A 273 10.31 -17.88 -2.97
N LEU A 274 9.35 -17.32 -2.22
CA LEU A 274 9.55 -16.93 -0.83
C LEU A 274 9.87 -18.15 0.05
N ASP A 275 9.08 -19.23 -0.08
CA ASP A 275 9.28 -20.49 0.67
C ASP A 275 10.67 -21.07 0.40
N LEU A 276 11.09 -21.07 -0.86
CA LEU A 276 12.43 -21.50 -1.25
C LEU A 276 13.52 -20.63 -0.57
N ILE A 277 13.38 -19.31 -0.64
CA ILE A 277 14.39 -18.39 -0.08
C ILE A 277 14.48 -18.56 1.43
N GLU A 278 13.36 -18.55 2.15
CA GLU A 278 13.34 -18.73 3.61
C GLU A 278 13.98 -20.05 4.04
N SER A 279 13.60 -21.18 3.40
CA SER A 279 14.16 -22.50 3.69
C SER A 279 15.67 -22.51 3.45
N ARG A 280 16.12 -22.00 2.29
CA ARG A 280 17.56 -21.99 1.97
C ARG A 280 18.35 -21.04 2.85
N MET A 281 17.80 -19.91 3.26
CA MET A 281 18.45 -18.99 4.21
C MET A 281 18.70 -19.70 5.55
N ARG A 282 17.70 -20.39 6.07
CA ARG A 282 17.81 -21.16 7.31
C ARG A 282 18.91 -22.24 7.18
N GLU A 283 18.85 -23.06 6.16
CA GLU A 283 19.83 -24.11 5.92
C GLU A 283 21.26 -23.58 5.78
N VAL A 284 21.46 -22.52 5.00
CA VAL A 284 22.78 -21.91 4.81
C VAL A 284 23.32 -21.35 6.12
N ALA A 285 22.50 -20.64 6.89
CA ALA A 285 22.91 -20.06 8.17
C ALA A 285 23.30 -21.16 9.18
N GLU A 286 22.45 -22.16 9.36
CA GLU A 286 22.68 -23.26 10.32
C GLU A 286 23.93 -24.09 9.98
N HIS A 287 24.13 -24.45 8.69
CA HIS A 287 25.26 -25.28 8.29
C HIS A 287 26.59 -24.51 8.33
N ILE A 288 26.60 -23.22 7.96
CA ILE A 288 27.81 -22.40 8.08
C ILE A 288 28.16 -22.21 9.56
N CYS A 289 27.21 -21.90 10.43
CA CYS A 289 27.44 -21.80 11.86
C CYS A 289 27.99 -23.13 12.43
N ALA A 290 27.38 -24.26 12.10
CA ALA A 290 27.84 -25.56 12.56
C ALA A 290 29.26 -25.93 12.11
N ALA A 291 29.64 -25.55 10.86
CA ALA A 291 30.99 -25.74 10.34
C ALA A 291 32.07 -25.02 11.16
N HIS A 292 31.69 -23.94 11.83
CA HIS A 292 32.54 -23.10 12.68
C HIS A 292 32.33 -23.35 14.20
N GLN A 293 31.61 -24.41 14.60
CA GLN A 293 31.26 -24.71 15.99
C GLN A 293 30.41 -23.58 16.66
N ALA A 294 29.82 -22.71 15.86
CA ALA A 294 28.83 -21.71 16.27
C ALA A 294 27.41 -22.26 16.15
N SER A 295 26.44 -21.57 16.71
CA SER A 295 25.01 -21.79 16.46
C SER A 295 24.34 -20.50 16.02
N CYS A 296 23.12 -20.58 15.51
CA CYS A 296 22.34 -19.39 15.24
C CYS A 296 20.86 -19.57 15.59
N GLU A 297 20.25 -18.46 15.96
CA GLU A 297 18.80 -18.29 15.99
C GLU A 297 18.39 -17.59 14.70
N PHE A 298 17.43 -18.16 13.97
CA PHE A 298 16.91 -17.64 12.71
C PHE A 298 15.42 -17.32 12.85
N VAL A 299 15.09 -16.04 12.73
CA VAL A 299 13.71 -15.53 12.71
C VAL A 299 13.41 -14.96 11.33
N PHE A 300 12.27 -15.32 10.78
CA PHE A 300 11.76 -14.80 9.51
C PHE A 300 10.32 -14.34 9.70
N ALA A 301 10.06 -13.06 9.47
CA ALA A 301 8.73 -12.46 9.55
C ALA A 301 8.19 -12.21 8.14
N ARG A 302 7.04 -12.81 7.82
CA ARG A 302 6.30 -12.53 6.58
C ARG A 302 5.29 -11.44 6.89
N ASN A 303 5.55 -10.21 6.41
CA ASN A 303 4.71 -9.06 6.71
C ASN A 303 3.54 -8.98 5.72
N TYR A 304 3.76 -8.55 4.47
CA TYR A 304 2.70 -8.46 3.47
C TYR A 304 2.94 -9.45 2.34
N PRO A 305 1.90 -10.16 1.85
CA PRO A 305 2.01 -10.97 0.64
C PRO A 305 2.17 -10.08 -0.60
N ALA A 306 2.52 -10.68 -1.74
CA ALA A 306 2.53 -9.96 -3.01
C ALA A 306 1.12 -9.49 -3.39
N THR A 307 1.01 -8.29 -3.93
CA THR A 307 -0.25 -7.77 -4.50
C THR A 307 -0.43 -8.37 -5.88
N VAL A 308 -1.40 -9.28 -5.99
CA VAL A 308 -1.65 -10.06 -7.22
C VAL A 308 -3.04 -9.77 -7.73
N ASN A 309 -3.13 -9.06 -8.84
CA ASN A 309 -4.39 -8.74 -9.49
C ASN A 309 -5.00 -9.97 -10.16
N ASP A 310 -6.29 -10.19 -9.93
CA ASP A 310 -7.08 -11.22 -10.60
C ASP A 310 -7.22 -10.91 -12.10
N VAL A 311 -7.16 -11.93 -12.95
CA VAL A 311 -7.17 -11.77 -14.42
C VAL A 311 -8.48 -11.19 -14.93
N GLU A 312 -9.62 -11.72 -14.45
CA GLU A 312 -10.95 -11.29 -14.90
C GLU A 312 -11.32 -9.92 -14.33
N ALA A 313 -11.01 -9.68 -13.05
CA ALA A 313 -11.19 -8.37 -12.43
C ALA A 313 -10.34 -7.28 -13.08
N THR A 314 -9.10 -7.61 -13.48
CA THR A 314 -8.23 -6.70 -14.22
C THR A 314 -8.78 -6.37 -15.60
N ALA A 315 -9.22 -7.36 -16.35
CA ALA A 315 -9.82 -7.15 -17.68
C ALA A 315 -11.08 -6.28 -17.59
N PHE A 316 -11.92 -6.55 -16.58
CA PHE A 316 -13.08 -5.73 -16.27
C PHE A 316 -12.70 -4.29 -15.93
N ALA A 317 -11.76 -4.08 -15.00
CA ALA A 317 -11.33 -2.75 -14.57
C ALA A 317 -10.71 -1.97 -15.73
N ARG A 318 -9.87 -2.61 -16.56
CA ARG A 318 -9.28 -1.99 -17.77
C ARG A 318 -10.36 -1.45 -18.70
N ALA A 319 -11.41 -2.22 -18.97
CA ALA A 319 -12.51 -1.78 -19.82
C ALA A 319 -13.27 -0.59 -19.20
N ALA A 320 -13.56 -0.63 -17.90
CA ALA A 320 -14.25 0.45 -17.21
C ALA A 320 -13.40 1.73 -17.14
N LEU A 321 -12.11 1.62 -16.87
CA LEU A 321 -11.18 2.75 -16.75
C LEU A 321 -10.88 3.39 -18.12
N ALA A 322 -10.88 2.61 -19.19
CA ALA A 322 -10.75 3.11 -20.56
C ALA A 322 -11.89 4.06 -20.97
N GLU A 323 -13.06 3.93 -20.37
CA GLU A 323 -14.19 4.87 -20.59
C GLU A 323 -13.95 6.22 -19.88
N VAL A 324 -13.08 6.26 -18.87
CA VAL A 324 -12.76 7.47 -18.12
C VAL A 324 -11.66 8.27 -18.81
N VAL A 325 -10.58 7.61 -19.22
CA VAL A 325 -9.37 8.28 -19.72
C VAL A 325 -9.11 8.04 -21.21
N GLY A 326 -9.80 7.12 -21.84
CA GLY A 326 -9.47 6.62 -23.19
C GLY A 326 -8.58 5.38 -23.15
N ALA A 327 -8.72 4.51 -24.13
CA ALA A 327 -8.02 3.22 -24.14
C ALA A 327 -6.49 3.38 -24.18
N ASP A 328 -5.99 4.40 -24.87
CA ASP A 328 -4.54 4.68 -25.02
C ASP A 328 -3.89 5.17 -23.72
N HIS A 329 -4.71 5.62 -22.74
CA HIS A 329 -4.27 6.06 -21.43
C HIS A 329 -4.41 5.00 -20.34
N VAL A 330 -4.89 3.78 -20.67
CA VAL A 330 -4.83 2.64 -19.76
C VAL A 330 -3.65 1.76 -20.17
N ILE A 331 -2.53 1.99 -19.51
CA ILE A 331 -1.23 1.39 -19.84
C ILE A 331 -0.95 0.16 -18.96
N ASP A 332 0.05 -0.63 -19.34
CA ASP A 332 0.51 -1.75 -18.51
C ASP A 332 1.42 -1.25 -17.40
N GLN A 333 1.25 -1.83 -16.20
CA GLN A 333 2.10 -1.57 -15.04
C GLN A 333 3.29 -2.53 -15.04
N GLU A 334 4.49 -1.99 -14.99
CA GLU A 334 5.67 -2.77 -14.63
C GLU A 334 5.62 -3.08 -13.12
N PRO A 335 5.80 -4.36 -12.73
CA PRO A 335 5.80 -4.72 -11.31
C PRO A 335 6.87 -4.00 -10.50
N THR A 336 6.51 -3.51 -9.31
CA THR A 336 7.44 -2.82 -8.40
C THR A 336 7.80 -3.69 -7.19
N MET A 337 9.00 -3.45 -6.63
CA MET A 337 9.43 -4.09 -5.38
C MET A 337 8.86 -3.38 -4.12
N GLY A 338 8.06 -2.34 -4.27
CA GLY A 338 7.20 -1.80 -3.22
C GLY A 338 6.20 -2.87 -2.76
N ALA A 339 5.69 -2.74 -1.54
CA ALA A 339 4.69 -3.62 -0.97
C ALA A 339 3.41 -2.83 -0.65
N GLU A 340 2.28 -3.53 -0.55
CA GLU A 340 0.96 -2.96 -0.32
C GLU A 340 0.09 -4.00 0.40
N ASP A 341 -0.51 -3.63 1.52
CA ASP A 341 -1.28 -4.56 2.35
C ASP A 341 -2.69 -4.85 1.81
N PHE A 342 -3.17 -4.09 0.81
CA PHE A 342 -4.35 -4.46 0.01
C PHE A 342 -4.25 -5.87 -0.58
N SER A 343 -3.03 -6.39 -0.68
CA SER A 343 -2.73 -7.78 -1.02
C SER A 343 -3.50 -8.79 -0.19
N TYR A 344 -3.76 -8.53 1.09
CA TYR A 344 -4.60 -9.39 1.94
C TYR A 344 -6.06 -9.40 1.47
N MET A 345 -6.58 -8.24 1.03
CA MET A 345 -7.94 -8.18 0.46
C MET A 345 -8.03 -8.97 -0.85
N LEU A 346 -6.97 -8.91 -1.69
CA LEU A 346 -6.90 -9.68 -2.94
C LEU A 346 -6.72 -11.18 -2.71
N GLN A 347 -6.16 -11.61 -1.58
CA GLN A 347 -6.15 -13.02 -1.19
C GLN A 347 -7.54 -13.52 -0.77
N ALA A 348 -8.35 -12.64 -0.19
CA ALA A 348 -9.69 -12.98 0.30
C ALA A 348 -10.78 -12.87 -0.78
N LYS A 349 -10.61 -11.96 -1.75
CA LYS A 349 -11.58 -11.64 -2.79
C LYS A 349 -10.91 -11.38 -4.13
N PRO A 350 -11.52 -11.76 -5.27
CA PRO A 350 -11.02 -11.32 -6.56
C PRO A 350 -11.05 -9.81 -6.65
N GLY A 351 -10.10 -9.22 -7.37
CA GLY A 351 -10.03 -7.77 -7.49
C GLY A 351 -8.79 -7.29 -8.25
N ALA A 352 -8.61 -5.98 -8.27
CA ALA A 352 -7.43 -5.38 -8.88
C ALA A 352 -7.03 -4.08 -8.19
N TYR A 353 -5.73 -3.86 -8.14
CA TYR A 353 -5.08 -2.64 -7.72
C TYR A 353 -4.51 -1.93 -8.96
N PHE A 354 -4.78 -0.65 -9.12
CA PHE A 354 -4.35 0.14 -10.26
C PHE A 354 -3.68 1.44 -9.81
N PHE A 355 -2.90 2.05 -10.71
CA PHE A 355 -2.12 3.24 -10.39
C PHE A 355 -2.61 4.43 -11.19
N LEU A 356 -2.68 5.61 -10.55
CA LEU A 356 -3.05 6.89 -11.16
C LEU A 356 -1.82 7.78 -11.29
N GLY A 357 -1.54 8.30 -12.46
CA GLY A 357 -0.40 9.16 -12.70
C GLY A 357 -0.47 10.47 -11.92
N ASN A 358 0.47 10.68 -10.97
CA ASN A 358 0.58 11.91 -10.16
C ASN A 358 1.37 13.03 -10.86
N GLY A 359 1.92 12.75 -12.05
CA GLY A 359 2.80 13.66 -12.76
C GLY A 359 4.23 13.67 -12.23
N ASP A 360 5.05 14.52 -12.80
CA ASP A 360 6.48 14.70 -12.49
C ASP A 360 6.76 15.76 -11.40
N GLY A 361 5.71 16.30 -10.78
CA GLY A 361 5.82 17.37 -9.79
C GLY A 361 5.58 18.78 -10.37
N ALA A 362 5.19 18.93 -11.64
CA ALA A 362 4.89 20.22 -12.25
C ALA A 362 3.72 20.98 -11.57
N HIS A 363 2.85 20.29 -10.84
CA HIS A 363 1.77 20.88 -10.03
C HIS A 363 2.28 21.67 -8.82
N ARG A 364 3.54 21.49 -8.43
CA ARG A 364 4.15 22.19 -7.29
C ARG A 364 4.45 23.64 -7.64
N THR A 365 3.70 24.58 -7.07
CA THR A 365 3.77 25.99 -7.44
C THR A 365 4.55 26.86 -6.48
N GLY A 366 4.65 26.52 -5.21
CA GLY A 366 5.38 27.28 -4.22
C GLY A 366 5.23 26.68 -2.81
N GLY A 367 6.22 26.94 -1.96
CA GLY A 367 6.26 26.39 -0.62
C GLY A 367 6.64 24.92 -0.53
N HIS A 368 7.08 24.31 -1.63
CA HIS A 368 7.58 22.93 -1.63
C HIS A 368 9.05 22.87 -1.22
N GLY A 369 9.44 21.81 -0.52
CA GLY A 369 10.83 21.53 -0.23
C GLY A 369 11.65 21.28 -1.50
N ALA A 370 12.97 21.32 -1.40
CA ALA A 370 13.90 21.18 -2.52
C ALA A 370 14.00 19.73 -3.08
N GLY A 371 13.43 18.76 -2.38
CA GLY A 371 13.48 17.35 -2.78
C GLY A 371 12.55 17.02 -3.96
N PRO A 372 12.69 15.82 -4.55
CA PRO A 372 11.83 15.37 -5.63
C PRO A 372 10.38 15.11 -5.15
N CYS A 373 9.43 15.19 -6.08
CA CYS A 373 8.04 14.78 -5.83
C CYS A 373 7.89 13.27 -6.04
N VAL A 374 8.43 12.49 -5.12
CA VAL A 374 8.32 11.02 -5.12
C VAL A 374 7.78 10.54 -3.77
N LEU A 375 7.19 9.35 -3.75
CA LEU A 375 6.65 8.76 -2.54
C LEU A 375 7.72 8.66 -1.44
N HIS A 376 7.31 8.81 -0.18
CA HIS A 376 8.17 8.77 1.01
C HIS A 376 9.28 9.84 1.03
N ASN A 377 9.14 10.92 0.23
CA ASN A 377 10.06 12.06 0.27
C ASN A 377 9.48 13.21 1.10
N PRO A 378 10.27 13.85 1.97
CA PRO A 378 9.81 15.01 2.76
C PRO A 378 9.27 16.21 1.96
N SER A 379 9.52 16.25 0.65
CA SER A 379 9.05 17.29 -0.27
C SER A 379 7.92 16.81 -1.22
N TYR A 380 7.37 15.61 -0.96
CA TYR A 380 6.24 15.07 -1.72
C TYR A 380 4.99 15.96 -1.54
N ASP A 381 4.15 16.05 -2.57
CA ASP A 381 2.79 16.55 -2.51
C ASP A 381 1.91 15.76 -3.48
N PHE A 382 0.69 15.43 -3.06
CA PHE A 382 -0.32 14.82 -3.92
C PHE A 382 -0.83 15.84 -4.93
N ASN A 383 -1.03 15.44 -6.17
CA ASN A 383 -1.59 16.30 -7.21
C ASN A 383 -3.12 16.34 -7.10
N ASP A 384 -3.67 17.48 -6.68
CA ASP A 384 -5.12 17.65 -6.52
C ASP A 384 -5.93 17.45 -7.82
N ASP A 385 -5.30 17.53 -8.99
CA ASP A 385 -5.94 17.26 -10.29
C ASP A 385 -6.35 15.78 -10.44
N LEU A 386 -5.80 14.89 -9.61
CA LEU A 386 -6.19 13.47 -9.57
C LEU A 386 -7.52 13.24 -8.86
N LEU A 387 -7.96 14.15 -7.99
CA LEU A 387 -9.17 13.94 -7.18
C LEU A 387 -10.41 13.66 -8.04
N PRO A 388 -10.72 14.46 -9.09
CA PRO A 388 -11.84 14.16 -9.97
C PRO A 388 -11.61 12.89 -10.82
N LEU A 389 -10.37 12.59 -11.19
CA LEU A 389 -10.03 11.42 -12.00
C LEU A 389 -10.25 10.13 -11.21
N GLY A 390 -9.67 10.04 -10.01
CA GLY A 390 -9.82 8.86 -9.15
C GLY A 390 -11.27 8.64 -8.69
N ALA A 391 -12.00 9.71 -8.37
CA ALA A 391 -13.42 9.62 -8.07
C ALA A 391 -14.22 9.09 -9.27
N SER A 392 -13.92 9.57 -10.48
CA SER A 392 -14.56 9.09 -11.71
C SER A 392 -14.23 7.63 -11.98
N ALA A 393 -12.99 7.20 -11.74
CA ALA A 393 -12.57 5.81 -11.88
C ALA A 393 -13.42 4.88 -10.97
N PHE A 394 -13.54 5.21 -9.69
CA PHE A 394 -14.38 4.44 -8.76
C PHE A 394 -15.86 4.42 -9.16
N VAL A 395 -16.42 5.56 -9.58
CA VAL A 395 -17.83 5.64 -10.04
C VAL A 395 -18.06 4.78 -11.28
N HIS A 396 -17.15 4.81 -12.25
CA HIS A 396 -17.27 4.00 -13.46
C HIS A 396 -17.14 2.50 -13.17
N LEU A 397 -16.24 2.09 -12.27
CA LEU A 397 -16.15 0.71 -11.80
C LEU A 397 -17.51 0.25 -11.24
N VAL A 398 -18.17 1.05 -10.40
CA VAL A 398 -19.49 0.74 -9.84
C VAL A 398 -20.54 0.58 -10.94
N HIS A 399 -20.69 1.59 -11.81
CA HIS A 399 -21.73 1.52 -12.85
C HIS A 399 -21.52 0.35 -13.81
N ARG A 400 -20.28 0.09 -14.22
CA ARG A 400 -19.97 -1.04 -15.11
C ARG A 400 -20.11 -2.39 -14.41
N TRP A 401 -19.79 -2.48 -13.12
CA TRP A 401 -19.97 -3.71 -12.35
C TRP A 401 -21.44 -4.15 -12.30
N PHE A 402 -22.32 -3.23 -11.95
CA PHE A 402 -23.76 -3.53 -11.83
C PHE A 402 -24.51 -3.54 -13.16
N ALA A 403 -23.95 -3.01 -14.23
CA ALA A 403 -24.51 -3.14 -15.58
C ALA A 403 -24.22 -4.49 -16.26
N ARG A 404 -23.33 -5.33 -15.69
CA ARG A 404 -23.05 -6.67 -16.24
C ARG A 404 -24.31 -7.55 -16.10
N PRO A 405 -24.62 -8.40 -17.09
CA PRO A 405 -25.66 -9.41 -16.91
C PRO A 405 -25.35 -10.32 -15.71
N ALA A 406 -26.38 -10.78 -15.05
CA ALA A 406 -26.29 -11.69 -13.91
C ALA A 406 -25.67 -13.04 -14.30
#